data_ad87df892503512124f304dc7ee5f5b5
#
_entry.id   ad87df892503512124f304dc7ee5f5b5
#
_cell.length_a   1.000
_cell.length_b   1.000
_cell.length_c   1.000
_cell.angle_alpha   90.00
_cell.angle_beta   90.00
_cell.angle_gamma   90.00
#
_symmetry.space_group_name_H-M   'P 1'
#
loop_
_entity.id
_entity.type
_entity.pdbx_description
1 polymer ?
#
loop_
_entity_poly.entity_id
_entity_poly.type
_entity_poly.pdbx_seq_one_letter_code
_entity_poly.pdbx_strand_id
1 'polypeptide(L)'
;MNRQPNIANAAALIADPARTAMLMMLVDGRARPAGELAFAAGVTAQTASSHLGKLLAGGLVLVETEGRHRYYRLAGPHVATVLENLASIGPVETTRRRAPSRDAQRLQFARCCYDHLAGRLGVAVTHEGEVLDVLVNPSATSTPL
;
A
#
# COMPACT_ATOMS: atom_id res chain seq x y z
N MET A 1 31.47 -8.16 -13.80
CA MET A 1 30.81 -6.81 -13.77
C MET A 1 30.16 -6.62 -12.43
N ASN A 2 30.73 -5.78 -11.62
CA ASN A 2 30.21 -5.50 -10.28
C ASN A 2 28.99 -4.56 -10.44
N ARG A 3 27.77 -5.11 -10.40
CA ARG A 3 26.56 -4.30 -10.32
C ARG A 3 26.45 -3.75 -8.90
N GLN A 4 27.02 -2.58 -8.70
CA GLN A 4 26.71 -1.84 -7.47
C GLN A 4 25.21 -1.47 -7.50
N PRO A 5 24.46 -1.77 -6.43
CA PRO A 5 23.06 -1.37 -6.36
C PRO A 5 22.96 0.15 -6.43
N ASN A 6 22.23 0.64 -7.43
CA ASN A 6 22.05 2.09 -7.60
C ASN A 6 20.92 2.59 -6.71
N ILE A 7 21.21 2.73 -5.42
CA ILE A 7 20.26 3.22 -4.41
C ILE A 7 19.75 4.62 -4.79
N ALA A 8 20.61 5.48 -5.34
CA ALA A 8 20.22 6.82 -5.73
C ALA A 8 19.13 6.83 -6.82
N ASN A 9 19.21 5.91 -7.77
CA ASN A 9 18.19 5.79 -8.81
C ASN A 9 16.84 5.32 -8.26
N ALA A 10 16.86 4.30 -7.42
CA ALA A 10 15.63 3.82 -6.74
C ALA A 10 15.03 4.92 -5.85
N ALA A 11 15.85 5.63 -5.09
CA ALA A 11 15.42 6.73 -4.24
C ALA A 11 14.80 7.88 -5.06
N ALA A 12 15.41 8.25 -6.19
CA ALA A 12 14.88 9.28 -7.09
C ALA A 12 13.54 8.89 -7.70
N LEU A 13 13.31 7.61 -7.97
CA LEU A 13 12.02 7.12 -8.45
C LEU A 13 10.93 7.24 -7.38
N ILE A 14 11.25 6.99 -6.14
CA ILE A 14 10.32 7.08 -5.01
C ILE A 14 10.07 8.55 -4.60
N ALA A 15 11.06 9.43 -4.72
CA ALA A 15 11.03 10.79 -4.19
C ALA A 15 10.00 11.72 -4.86
N ASP A 16 9.49 11.39 -6.03
CA ASP A 16 8.45 12.19 -6.69
C ASP A 16 7.10 12.00 -5.99
N PRO A 17 6.38 13.09 -5.61
CA PRO A 17 5.14 12.97 -4.84
C PRO A 17 4.05 12.16 -5.54
N ALA A 18 3.90 12.28 -6.86
CA ALA A 18 2.89 11.53 -7.60
C ALA A 18 3.25 10.03 -7.62
N ARG A 19 4.50 9.69 -7.86
CA ARG A 19 4.95 8.30 -7.81
C ARG A 19 4.84 7.71 -6.40
N THR A 20 5.18 8.47 -5.37
CA THR A 20 4.99 8.04 -3.97
C THR A 20 3.52 7.72 -3.70
N ALA A 21 2.59 8.58 -4.11
CA ALA A 21 1.17 8.35 -3.93
C ALA A 21 0.69 7.07 -4.64
N MET A 22 1.13 6.84 -5.87
CA MET A 22 0.82 5.62 -6.62
C MET A 22 1.37 4.37 -5.94
N LEU A 23 2.64 4.40 -5.50
CA LEU A 23 3.28 3.28 -4.83
C LEU A 23 2.58 2.95 -3.50
N MET A 24 2.21 3.95 -2.72
CA MET A 24 1.50 3.77 -1.45
C MET A 24 0.10 3.15 -1.63
N MET A 25 -0.54 3.39 -2.77
CA MET A 25 -1.80 2.70 -3.12
C MET A 25 -1.61 1.19 -3.38
N LEU A 26 -0.40 0.78 -3.74
CA LEU A 26 -0.07 -0.60 -4.09
C LEU A 26 0.54 -1.40 -2.93
N VAL A 27 0.79 -0.75 -1.78
CA VAL A 27 1.41 -1.39 -0.61
C VAL A 27 0.55 -2.53 -0.04
N ASP A 28 -0.77 -2.49 -0.24
CA ASP A 28 -1.69 -3.55 0.16
C ASP A 28 -1.57 -4.85 -0.66
N GLY A 29 -0.67 -4.89 -1.64
CA GLY A 29 -0.41 -6.04 -2.50
C GLY A 29 -1.43 -6.26 -3.62
N ARG A 30 -2.44 -5.40 -3.74
CA ARG A 30 -3.46 -5.50 -4.78
C ARG A 30 -2.99 -4.87 -6.07
N ALA A 31 -3.29 -5.51 -7.18
CA ALA A 31 -3.16 -4.92 -8.50
C ALA A 31 -4.26 -3.88 -8.74
N ARG A 32 -3.88 -2.71 -9.28
CA ARG A 32 -4.81 -1.61 -9.53
C ARG A 32 -4.67 -1.06 -10.94
N PRO A 33 -5.77 -0.62 -11.55
CA PRO A 33 -5.73 -0.01 -12.87
C PRO A 33 -5.09 1.38 -12.82
N ALA A 34 -4.50 1.81 -13.94
CA ALA A 34 -3.83 3.11 -14.05
C ALA A 34 -4.74 4.30 -13.67
N GLY A 35 -6.05 4.21 -13.94
CA GLY A 35 -7.01 5.26 -13.60
C GLY A 35 -7.15 5.50 -12.09
N GLU A 36 -7.17 4.44 -11.29
CA GLU A 36 -7.20 4.56 -9.81
C GLU A 36 -5.90 5.18 -9.29
N LEU A 37 -4.78 4.79 -9.85
CA LEU A 37 -3.47 5.34 -9.46
C LEU A 37 -3.33 6.81 -9.86
N ALA A 38 -3.84 7.19 -11.04
CA ALA A 38 -3.89 8.59 -11.48
C ALA A 38 -4.74 9.45 -10.53
N PHE A 39 -5.90 8.95 -10.16
CA PHE A 39 -6.79 9.62 -9.22
C PHE A 39 -6.14 9.82 -7.84
N ALA A 40 -5.52 8.77 -7.31
CA ALA A 40 -4.84 8.82 -6.01
C ALA A 40 -3.67 9.81 -6.00
N ALA A 41 -2.97 9.93 -7.11
CA ALA A 41 -1.85 10.85 -7.27
C ALA A 41 -2.27 12.28 -7.65
N GLY A 42 -3.55 12.51 -7.97
CA GLY A 42 -4.06 13.80 -8.39
C GLY A 42 -3.50 14.28 -9.74
N VAL A 43 -3.21 13.35 -10.65
CA VAL A 43 -2.63 13.63 -11.97
C VAL A 43 -3.53 13.14 -13.10
N THR A 44 -3.27 13.64 -14.31
CA THR A 44 -3.98 13.16 -15.51
C THR A 44 -3.58 11.73 -15.87
N ALA A 45 -4.43 11.03 -16.63
CA ALA A 45 -4.14 9.68 -17.10
C ALA A 45 -2.81 9.62 -17.89
N GLN A 46 -2.52 10.61 -18.71
CA GLN A 46 -1.30 10.70 -19.48
C GLN A 46 -0.06 10.86 -18.58
N THR A 47 -0.13 11.72 -17.58
CA THR A 47 0.94 11.92 -16.59
C THR A 47 1.15 10.66 -15.78
N ALA A 48 0.06 10.00 -15.34
CA ALA A 48 0.13 8.73 -14.63
C ALA A 48 0.82 7.64 -15.47
N SER A 49 0.49 7.54 -16.75
CA SER A 49 1.13 6.60 -17.67
C SER A 49 2.64 6.82 -17.77
N SER A 50 3.09 8.08 -17.81
CA SER A 50 4.51 8.43 -17.79
C SER A 50 5.19 8.01 -16.49
N HIS A 51 4.57 8.28 -15.34
CA HIS A 51 5.09 7.88 -14.03
C HIS A 51 5.15 6.36 -13.88
N LEU A 52 4.10 5.65 -14.29
CA LEU A 52 4.05 4.19 -14.25
C LEU A 52 5.11 3.56 -15.15
N GLY A 53 5.35 4.14 -16.34
CA GLY A 53 6.44 3.72 -17.22
C GLY A 53 7.81 3.83 -16.56
N LYS A 54 8.07 4.90 -15.82
CA LYS A 54 9.32 5.06 -15.05
C LYS A 54 9.45 4.05 -13.92
N LEU A 55 8.36 3.80 -13.21
CA LEU A 55 8.34 2.81 -12.12
C LEU A 55 8.55 1.39 -12.64
N LEU A 56 7.96 1.05 -13.80
CA LEU A 56 8.19 -0.23 -14.49
C LEU A 56 9.64 -0.39 -14.92
N ALA A 57 10.21 0.62 -15.57
CA ALA A 57 11.61 0.61 -16.01
C ALA A 57 12.57 0.52 -14.82
N GLY A 58 12.20 1.10 -13.68
CA GLY A 58 12.98 1.03 -12.44
C GLY A 58 12.79 -0.25 -11.64
N GLY A 59 11.89 -1.14 -12.05
CA GLY A 59 11.65 -2.42 -11.38
C GLY A 59 10.89 -2.32 -10.06
N LEU A 60 10.19 -1.20 -9.81
CA LEU A 60 9.41 -1.01 -8.58
C LEU A 60 7.98 -1.55 -8.68
N VAL A 61 7.44 -1.61 -9.89
CA VAL A 61 6.12 -2.17 -10.16
C VAL A 61 6.17 -3.16 -11.30
N LEU A 62 5.20 -4.05 -11.33
CA LEU A 62 4.90 -4.96 -12.42
C LEU A 62 3.56 -4.57 -13.04
N VAL A 63 3.35 -4.93 -14.30
CA VAL A 63 2.10 -4.78 -15.00
C VAL A 63 1.55 -6.15 -15.41
N GLU A 64 0.29 -6.36 -15.13
CA GLU A 64 -0.48 -7.52 -15.57
C GLU A 64 -1.56 -7.04 -16.54
N THR A 65 -1.72 -7.75 -17.65
CA THR A 65 -2.75 -7.42 -18.63
C THR A 65 -3.88 -8.42 -18.53
N GLU A 66 -5.07 -7.94 -18.30
CA GLU A 66 -6.29 -8.74 -18.28
C GLU A 66 -7.27 -8.17 -19.33
N GLY A 67 -7.41 -8.86 -20.44
CA GLY A 67 -8.17 -8.38 -21.58
C GLY A 67 -7.60 -7.08 -22.15
N ARG A 68 -8.37 -5.99 -22.08
CA ARG A 68 -7.96 -4.65 -22.54
C ARG A 68 -7.41 -3.77 -21.43
N HIS A 69 -7.38 -4.27 -20.19
CA HIS A 69 -7.00 -3.50 -19.01
C HIS A 69 -5.61 -3.87 -18.55
N ARG A 70 -4.89 -2.86 -18.07
CA ARG A 70 -3.58 -3.01 -17.43
C ARG A 70 -3.73 -2.74 -15.94
N TYR A 71 -3.26 -3.67 -15.15
CA TYR A 71 -3.22 -3.60 -13.70
C TYR A 71 -1.77 -3.56 -13.24
N TYR A 72 -1.49 -2.69 -12.31
CA TYR A 72 -0.16 -2.49 -11.75
C TYR A 72 -0.14 -2.96 -10.32
N ARG A 73 0.95 -3.62 -9.94
CA ARG A 73 1.23 -4.02 -8.56
C ARG A 73 2.69 -3.80 -8.21
N LEU A 74 3.04 -3.80 -6.92
CA LEU A 74 4.44 -3.76 -6.53
C LEU A 74 5.20 -4.98 -7.07
N ALA A 75 6.48 -4.77 -7.38
CA ALA A 75 7.33 -5.82 -7.93
C ALA A 75 7.59 -6.97 -6.93
N GLY A 76 7.44 -6.71 -5.64
CA GLY A 76 7.58 -7.71 -4.61
C GLY A 76 7.44 -7.14 -3.20
N PRO A 77 7.41 -8.00 -2.16
CA PRO A 77 7.27 -7.58 -0.77
C PRO A 77 8.43 -6.69 -0.28
N HIS A 78 9.61 -6.86 -0.85
CA HIS A 78 10.77 -6.01 -0.53
C HIS A 78 10.54 -4.53 -0.87
N VAL A 79 9.77 -4.23 -1.93
CA VAL A 79 9.42 -2.84 -2.30
C VAL A 79 8.46 -2.25 -1.25
N ALA A 80 7.46 -3.02 -0.82
CA ALA A 80 6.53 -2.60 0.23
C ALA A 80 7.28 -2.30 1.54
N THR A 81 8.20 -3.18 1.93
CA THR A 81 9.02 -3.01 3.14
C THR A 81 9.85 -1.73 3.09
N VAL A 82 10.46 -1.42 1.94
CA VAL A 82 11.23 -0.17 1.78
C VAL A 82 10.33 1.05 1.93
N LEU A 83 9.15 1.05 1.30
CA LEU A 83 8.20 2.17 1.38
C LEU A 83 7.71 2.39 2.81
N GLU A 84 7.37 1.33 3.52
CA GLU A 84 6.94 1.38 4.92
C GLU A 84 8.05 1.90 5.83
N ASN A 85 9.28 1.43 5.65
CA ASN A 85 10.43 1.89 6.41
C ASN A 85 10.75 3.37 6.14
N LEU A 86 10.69 3.81 4.88
CA LEU A 86 10.86 5.22 4.54
C LEU A 86 9.77 6.10 5.15
N ALA A 87 8.54 5.63 5.15
CA ALA A 87 7.41 6.34 5.77
C ALA A 87 7.58 6.48 7.30
N SER A 88 8.31 5.56 7.94
CA SER A 88 8.58 5.61 9.38
C SER A 88 9.71 6.57 9.77
N ILE A 89 10.60 6.92 8.84
CA ILE A 89 11.75 7.81 9.09
C ILE A 89 11.35 9.28 9.07
N GLY A 90 10.39 9.63 8.23
CA GLY A 90 9.95 11.01 8.05
C GLY A 90 9.28 11.58 9.30
N PRO A 91 9.37 12.90 9.54
CA PRO A 91 8.51 13.53 10.54
C PRO A 91 7.06 13.24 10.16
N VAL A 92 6.27 12.86 11.16
CA VAL A 92 4.82 12.76 10.97
C VAL A 92 4.36 14.14 10.54
N GLU A 93 4.12 14.33 9.24
CA GLU A 93 3.45 15.54 8.79
C GLU A 93 2.08 15.54 9.46
N THR A 94 1.98 16.30 10.53
CA THR A 94 0.69 16.72 11.08
C THR A 94 0.08 17.74 10.11
N THR A 95 -0.13 17.31 8.85
CA THR A 95 -1.14 17.98 8.06
C THR A 95 -2.39 17.88 8.91
N ARG A 96 -3.01 19.03 9.21
CA ARG A 96 -4.37 19.10 9.73
C ARG A 96 -5.27 18.35 8.74
N ARG A 97 -5.20 17.02 8.75
CA ARG A 97 -6.11 16.16 8.05
C ARG A 97 -7.46 16.46 8.68
N ARG A 98 -8.32 17.14 7.95
CA ARG A 98 -9.75 17.07 8.14
C ARG A 98 -10.05 15.65 8.56
N ALA A 99 -10.62 15.47 9.75
CA ALA A 99 -10.85 14.15 10.33
C ALA A 99 -11.36 13.20 9.23
N PRO A 100 -10.74 12.04 9.04
CA PRO A 100 -11.14 11.14 7.99
C PRO A 100 -12.62 10.81 8.16
N SER A 101 -13.36 10.77 7.05
CA SER A 101 -14.76 10.36 7.08
C SER A 101 -14.89 8.99 7.77
N ARG A 102 -16.05 8.70 8.34
CA ARG A 102 -16.30 7.40 9.00
C ARG A 102 -15.96 6.21 8.10
N ASP A 103 -16.14 6.37 6.79
CA ASP A 103 -15.82 5.33 5.81
C ASP A 103 -14.29 5.19 5.59
N ALA A 104 -13.56 6.30 5.61
CA ALA A 104 -12.09 6.25 5.56
C ALA A 104 -11.50 5.63 6.84
N GLN A 105 -12.12 5.84 8.00
CA GLN A 105 -11.71 5.18 9.26
C GLN A 105 -11.96 3.67 9.23
N ARG A 106 -13.10 3.23 8.65
CA ARG A 106 -13.39 1.80 8.47
C ARG A 106 -12.40 1.13 7.52
N LEU A 107 -12.02 1.79 6.42
CA LEU A 107 -11.02 1.28 5.48
C LEU A 107 -9.63 1.19 6.13
N GLN A 108 -9.24 2.16 6.95
CA GLN A 108 -7.98 2.09 7.71
C GLN A 108 -7.97 0.94 8.72
N PHE A 109 -9.11 0.65 9.33
CA PHE A 109 -9.24 -0.44 10.29
C PHE A 109 -9.07 -1.83 9.65
N ALA A 110 -9.60 -2.01 8.43
CA ALA A 110 -9.60 -3.28 7.70
C ALA A 110 -8.44 -3.42 6.67
N ARG A 111 -7.48 -2.52 6.70
CA ARG A 111 -6.41 -2.46 5.68
C ARG A 111 -5.40 -3.57 5.89
N CYS A 112 -5.15 -4.35 4.82
CA CYS A 112 -4.03 -5.30 4.76
C CYS A 112 -2.87 -4.67 4.00
N CYS A 113 -1.67 -4.81 4.53
CA CYS A 113 -0.44 -4.56 3.80
C CYS A 113 0.02 -5.82 3.06
N TYR A 114 0.99 -5.66 2.18
CA TYR A 114 1.63 -6.76 1.48
C TYR A 114 2.19 -7.76 2.51
N ASP A 115 1.78 -8.99 2.53
CA ASP A 115 2.16 -10.07 3.44
C ASP A 115 1.72 -9.94 4.92
N HIS A 116 1.12 -8.85 5.36
CA HIS A 116 0.63 -8.75 6.73
C HIS A 116 -0.55 -7.78 6.86
N LEU A 117 -1.29 -7.93 7.94
CA LEU A 117 -2.39 -7.04 8.26
C LEU A 117 -1.85 -5.72 8.82
N ALA A 118 -2.26 -4.61 8.23
CA ALA A 118 -1.96 -3.28 8.73
C ALA A 118 -3.21 -2.59 9.28
N GLY A 119 -2.99 -1.61 10.14
CA GLY A 119 -4.05 -0.91 10.84
C GLY A 119 -4.48 -1.61 12.13
N ARG A 120 -5.47 -1.06 12.79
CA ARG A 120 -5.90 -1.50 14.13
C ARG A 120 -6.41 -2.94 14.15
N LEU A 121 -7.10 -3.38 13.11
CA LEU A 121 -7.59 -4.75 13.01
C LEU A 121 -6.44 -5.74 12.85
N GLY A 122 -5.46 -5.43 12.00
CA GLY A 122 -4.30 -6.28 11.80
C GLY A 122 -3.48 -6.43 13.07
N VAL A 123 -3.26 -5.34 13.80
CA VAL A 123 -2.54 -5.38 15.08
C VAL A 123 -3.30 -6.20 16.12
N ALA A 124 -4.62 -6.06 16.21
CA ALA A 124 -5.43 -6.86 17.12
C ALA A 124 -5.37 -8.36 16.81
N VAL A 125 -5.42 -8.73 15.53
CA VAL A 125 -5.35 -10.15 15.10
C VAL A 125 -3.97 -10.75 15.35
N THR A 126 -2.89 -9.99 15.21
CA THR A 126 -1.53 -10.48 15.41
C THR A 126 -1.14 -10.57 16.91
N HIS A 127 -1.74 -9.76 17.76
CA HIS A 127 -1.44 -9.77 19.20
C HIS A 127 -2.28 -10.75 20.02
N GLU A 128 -3.51 -11.00 19.59
CA GLU A 128 -4.43 -11.88 20.33
C GLU A 128 -5.18 -12.79 19.37
N GLY A 129 -4.69 -14.03 19.20
CA GLY A 129 -5.36 -15.05 18.38
C GLY A 129 -6.83 -15.31 18.79
N GLU A 130 -7.21 -14.95 20.03
CA GLU A 130 -8.56 -15.08 20.56
C GLU A 130 -9.56 -14.10 19.94
N VAL A 131 -9.11 -12.98 19.38
CA VAL A 131 -10.00 -11.98 18.77
C VAL A 131 -10.64 -12.52 17.48
N LEU A 132 -9.97 -13.45 16.81
CA LEU A 132 -10.50 -14.07 15.59
C LEU A 132 -11.71 -14.97 15.91
N ASP A 133 -11.70 -15.66 17.04
CA ASP A 133 -12.80 -16.52 17.47
C ASP A 133 -14.07 -15.72 17.83
N VAL A 134 -13.90 -14.53 18.37
CA VAL A 134 -15.04 -13.64 18.72
C VAL A 134 -15.71 -13.07 17.46
N LEU A 135 -14.95 -12.81 16.41
CA LEU A 135 -15.49 -12.26 15.16
C LEU A 135 -16.12 -13.32 14.26
N VAL A 136 -15.66 -14.57 14.36
CA VAL A 136 -16.13 -15.69 13.52
C VAL A 136 -17.23 -16.51 14.24
N ASN A 137 -17.25 -16.51 15.56
CA ASN A 137 -18.22 -17.29 16.36
C ASN A 137 -18.77 -16.49 17.53
N PRO A 138 -19.78 -15.63 17.33
CA PRO A 138 -20.41 -14.87 18.41
C PRO A 138 -21.17 -15.73 19.44
N SER A 139 -21.26 -17.04 19.23
CA SER A 139 -21.92 -17.98 20.12
C SER A 139 -20.98 -18.73 21.07
N ALA A 140 -19.68 -18.48 21.05
CA ALA A 140 -18.71 -19.13 21.93
C ALA A 140 -18.55 -18.44 23.32
N THR A 141 -19.29 -17.38 23.58
CA THR A 141 -19.34 -16.71 24.89
C THR A 141 -20.52 -17.23 25.74
N SER A 142 -20.43 -18.45 26.17
CA SER A 142 -21.19 -18.96 27.32
C SER A 142 -20.44 -20.18 27.84
N THR A 143 -19.77 -20.07 28.93
CA THR A 143 -20.23 -20.16 30.29
C THR A 143 -19.03 -20.10 31.24
N PRO A 144 -19.04 -19.39 32.33
CA PRO A 144 -18.25 -19.72 33.50
C PRO A 144 -19.07 -20.53 34.48
N LEU A 145 -18.48 -21.54 35.01
CA LEU A 145 -18.78 -22.04 36.34
C LEU A 145 -17.70 -21.58 37.29
#